data_3bd104c8f0e4c3b6a94eed1927aa165f
#
_entry.id   3bd104c8f0e4c3b6a94eed1927aa165f
#
_cell.length_a   1.000
_cell.length_b   1.000
_cell.length_c   1.000
_cell.angle_alpha   90.00
_cell.angle_beta   90.00
_cell.angle_gamma   90.00
#
_symmetry.space_group_name_H-M   'P 1'
#
loop_
_entity.id
_entity.type
_entity.pdbx_description
1 polymer ?
#
loop_
_entity_poly.entity_id
_entity_poly.type
_entity_poly.pdbx_seq_one_letter_code
_entity_poly.pdbx_strand_id
1 'polypeptide(L)'
;MESKYYTPSIEEFHVGFEYEEKSSGLWAKQIYNNYSPVLTGVLTEEYKQFRIEHLYNFATIENYIQCEIIRVKYLDKEDIESLGWKVVENVGNTEFEMGLNYIMWFNKTDKNDLTILRRTELIQPRNPPIIHNQWEGLFSGIIKNKSELKKLMKQLQIEC
;
A
#
# COMPACT_ATOMS: atom_id res chain seq x y z
N MET A 1 -2.51 -24.47 2.75
CA MET A 1 -1.59 -23.39 2.34
C MET A 1 -2.45 -22.20 1.97
N GLU A 2 -2.26 -21.06 2.62
CA GLU A 2 -2.93 -19.83 2.22
C GLU A 2 -2.41 -19.37 0.86
N SER A 3 -3.31 -18.85 0.02
CA SER A 3 -2.93 -18.31 -1.29
C SER A 3 -2.02 -17.08 -1.10
N LYS A 4 -0.92 -17.03 -1.82
CA LYS A 4 -0.02 -15.85 -1.84
C LYS A 4 -0.63 -14.67 -2.59
N TYR A 5 -1.67 -14.91 -3.39
CA TYR A 5 -2.31 -13.95 -4.28
C TYR A 5 -3.82 -13.98 -4.13
N TYR A 6 -4.46 -12.86 -4.46
CA TYR A 6 -5.91 -12.73 -4.55
C TYR A 6 -6.31 -11.96 -5.81
N THR A 7 -7.57 -12.08 -6.23
CA THR A 7 -8.16 -11.27 -7.28
C THR A 7 -8.67 -9.96 -6.66
N PRO A 8 -8.15 -8.78 -7.06
CA PRO A 8 -8.58 -7.50 -6.48
C PRO A 8 -10.00 -7.14 -6.93
N SER A 9 -10.66 -6.28 -6.16
CA SER A 9 -11.88 -5.63 -6.61
C SER A 9 -11.54 -4.35 -7.40
N ILE A 10 -12.50 -3.84 -8.19
CA ILE A 10 -12.27 -2.64 -9.01
C ILE A 10 -12.01 -1.40 -8.16
N GLU A 11 -12.56 -1.33 -6.96
CA GLU A 11 -12.41 -0.21 -6.02
C GLU A 11 -10.98 -0.09 -5.47
N GLU A 12 -10.19 -1.16 -5.54
CA GLU A 12 -8.79 -1.15 -5.12
C GLU A 12 -7.89 -0.42 -6.14
N PHE A 13 -8.35 -0.27 -7.41
CA PHE A 13 -7.55 0.37 -8.45
C PHE A 13 -7.47 1.88 -8.28
N HIS A 14 -6.29 2.36 -8.01
CA HIS A 14 -5.94 3.77 -7.95
C HIS A 14 -4.59 4.00 -8.63
N VAL A 15 -4.25 5.23 -8.96
CA VAL A 15 -2.94 5.56 -9.55
C VAL A 15 -1.80 5.04 -8.67
N GLY A 16 -0.91 4.26 -9.27
CA GLY A 16 0.20 3.61 -8.58
C GLY A 16 -0.14 2.24 -7.97
N PHE A 17 -1.37 1.71 -8.16
CA PHE A 17 -1.72 0.36 -7.73
C PHE A 17 -0.91 -0.68 -8.48
N GLU A 18 -0.20 -1.54 -7.74
CA GLU A 18 0.64 -2.60 -8.31
C GLU A 18 -0.14 -3.91 -8.39
N TYR A 19 -0.17 -4.53 -9.56
CA TYR A 19 -0.84 -5.81 -9.80
C TYR A 19 -0.05 -6.66 -10.78
N GLU A 20 -0.44 -7.92 -10.96
CA GLU A 20 0.09 -8.80 -11.99
C GLU A 20 -1.02 -9.17 -12.98
N GLU A 21 -0.70 -9.11 -14.26
CA GLU A 21 -1.58 -9.50 -15.36
C GLU A 21 -1.04 -10.74 -16.06
N LYS A 22 -1.95 -11.68 -16.38
CA LYS A 22 -1.61 -12.89 -17.09
C LYS A 22 -1.69 -12.67 -18.59
N SER A 23 -0.53 -12.71 -19.25
CA SER A 23 -0.42 -12.63 -20.72
C SER A 23 0.34 -13.84 -21.25
N SER A 24 -0.20 -14.52 -22.26
CA SER A 24 0.42 -15.71 -22.87
C SER A 24 0.84 -16.80 -21.87
N GLY A 25 0.07 -16.95 -20.78
CA GLY A 25 0.34 -17.93 -19.72
C GLY A 25 1.34 -17.48 -18.66
N LEU A 26 1.96 -16.33 -18.80
CA LEU A 26 2.92 -15.77 -17.87
C LEU A 26 2.30 -14.58 -17.09
N TRP A 27 2.71 -14.42 -15.83
CA TRP A 27 2.32 -13.29 -15.00
C TRP A 27 3.34 -12.15 -15.11
N ALA A 28 2.89 -10.95 -15.47
CA ALA A 28 3.71 -9.75 -15.60
C ALA A 28 3.25 -8.67 -14.62
N LYS A 29 4.21 -8.01 -13.95
CA LYS A 29 3.91 -6.89 -13.06
C LYS A 29 3.47 -5.68 -13.86
N GLN A 30 2.41 -5.03 -13.38
CA GLN A 30 1.82 -3.83 -13.93
C GLN A 30 1.62 -2.79 -12.83
N ILE A 31 1.57 -1.52 -13.23
CA ILE A 31 1.22 -0.41 -12.36
C ILE A 31 0.07 0.34 -13.01
N TYR A 32 -1.04 0.46 -12.29
CA TYR A 32 -2.18 1.21 -12.78
C TYR A 32 -1.88 2.71 -12.80
N ASN A 33 -1.87 3.28 -13.99
CA ASN A 33 -1.65 4.70 -14.25
C ASN A 33 -2.91 5.27 -14.89
N ASN A 34 -3.72 5.95 -14.09
CA ASN A 34 -4.84 6.71 -14.62
C ASN A 34 -4.31 8.08 -15.08
N TYR A 35 -3.74 8.16 -16.26
CA TYR A 35 -3.42 9.44 -16.90
C TYR A 35 -4.73 10.08 -17.32
N SER A 36 -5.31 10.92 -16.45
CA SER A 36 -6.24 11.95 -16.86
C SER A 36 -5.44 13.21 -17.17
N PRO A 37 -5.16 13.54 -18.44
CA PRO A 37 -4.52 14.82 -18.75
C PRO A 37 -5.45 15.93 -18.28
N VAL A 38 -4.92 16.80 -17.43
CA VAL A 38 -5.62 18.04 -17.05
C VAL A 38 -5.81 18.86 -18.34
N LEU A 39 -7.06 18.97 -18.77
CA LEU A 39 -7.40 19.70 -19.96
C LEU A 39 -7.30 21.20 -19.72
N THR A 40 -6.26 21.78 -20.25
CA THR A 40 -6.22 23.21 -20.56
C THR A 40 -6.24 23.36 -22.06
N GLY A 41 -7.44 23.49 -22.66
CA GLY A 41 -7.53 23.80 -24.08
C GLY A 41 -8.51 22.96 -24.90
N VAL A 42 -8.61 23.25 -26.19
CA VAL A 42 -9.51 22.61 -27.18
C VAL A 42 -9.21 21.10 -27.27
N LEU A 43 -10.26 20.28 -27.19
CA LEU A 43 -10.18 18.83 -27.38
C LEU A 43 -9.66 18.50 -28.79
N THR A 44 -8.42 18.03 -28.90
CA THR A 44 -7.87 17.48 -30.14
C THR A 44 -8.43 16.09 -30.42
N GLU A 45 -8.36 15.63 -31.69
CA GLU A 45 -8.76 14.25 -32.03
C GLU A 45 -7.91 13.20 -31.30
N GLU A 46 -6.64 13.49 -31.06
CA GLU A 46 -5.73 12.65 -30.25
C GLU A 46 -6.25 12.48 -28.81
N TYR A 47 -6.84 13.53 -28.23
CA TYR A 47 -7.43 13.45 -26.90
C TYR A 47 -8.73 12.64 -26.87
N LYS A 48 -9.56 12.73 -27.91
CA LYS A 48 -10.74 11.88 -28.02
C LYS A 48 -10.37 10.42 -28.12
N GLN A 49 -9.34 10.10 -28.89
CA GLN A 49 -8.78 8.75 -29.01
C GLN A 49 -8.24 8.27 -27.67
N PHE A 50 -7.44 9.11 -27.00
CA PHE A 50 -6.91 8.83 -25.69
C PHE A 50 -8.00 8.58 -24.63
N ARG A 51 -9.09 9.36 -24.67
CA ARG A 51 -10.24 9.17 -23.77
C ARG A 51 -10.97 7.86 -24.03
N ILE A 52 -11.09 7.47 -25.28
CA ILE A 52 -11.65 6.17 -25.69
C ILE A 52 -10.77 5.04 -25.15
N GLU A 53 -9.46 5.12 -25.35
CA GLU A 53 -8.51 4.12 -24.83
C GLU A 53 -8.52 4.01 -23.30
N HIS A 54 -8.72 5.12 -22.58
CA HIS A 54 -8.78 5.11 -21.10
C HIS A 54 -10.12 4.61 -20.56
N LEU A 55 -11.23 4.88 -21.23
CA LEU A 55 -12.51 4.25 -20.95
C LEU A 55 -12.46 2.75 -21.26
N TYR A 56 -11.77 2.38 -22.34
CA TYR A 56 -11.47 0.99 -22.66
C TYR A 56 -10.63 0.32 -21.57
N ASN A 57 -9.63 1.00 -21.02
CA ASN A 57 -8.79 0.46 -19.97
C ASN A 57 -9.58 0.12 -18.69
N PHE A 58 -10.54 0.98 -18.27
CA PHE A 58 -11.35 0.70 -17.10
C PHE A 58 -12.31 -0.49 -17.34
N ALA A 59 -13.02 -0.51 -18.46
CA ALA A 59 -13.84 -1.64 -18.87
C ALA A 59 -12.99 -2.92 -19.08
N THR A 60 -11.73 -2.76 -19.51
CA THR A 60 -10.78 -3.86 -19.67
C THR A 60 -10.35 -4.42 -18.31
N ILE A 61 -10.08 -3.57 -17.31
CA ILE A 61 -9.74 -4.00 -15.94
C ILE A 61 -10.89 -4.81 -15.32
N GLU A 62 -12.15 -4.33 -15.43
CA GLU A 62 -13.31 -5.09 -14.96
C GLU A 62 -13.41 -6.48 -15.61
N ASN A 63 -13.24 -6.55 -16.93
CA ASN A 63 -13.23 -7.81 -17.66
C ASN A 63 -12.08 -8.72 -17.20
N TYR A 64 -10.90 -8.17 -16.96
CA TYR A 64 -9.73 -8.92 -16.50
C TYR A 64 -9.91 -9.46 -15.08
N ILE A 65 -10.59 -8.71 -14.20
CA ILE A 65 -11.00 -9.18 -12.88
C ILE A 65 -11.99 -10.37 -13.03
N GLN A 66 -13.03 -10.21 -13.85
CA GLN A 66 -14.05 -11.25 -14.08
C GLN A 66 -13.46 -12.53 -14.69
N CYS A 67 -12.44 -12.41 -15.54
CA CYS A 67 -11.74 -13.54 -16.15
C CYS A 67 -10.61 -14.11 -15.28
N GLU A 68 -10.38 -13.57 -14.08
CA GLU A 68 -9.30 -13.98 -13.16
C GLU A 68 -7.89 -13.93 -13.78
N ILE A 69 -7.68 -13.01 -14.73
CA ILE A 69 -6.37 -12.79 -15.37
C ILE A 69 -5.57 -11.66 -14.72
N ILE A 70 -6.10 -11.11 -13.63
CA ILE A 70 -5.43 -10.16 -12.73
C ILE A 70 -5.33 -10.78 -11.34
N ARG A 71 -4.20 -10.56 -10.69
CA ARG A 71 -3.99 -10.90 -9.29
C ARG A 71 -3.12 -9.88 -8.57
N VAL A 72 -3.26 -9.82 -7.26
CA VAL A 72 -2.42 -8.99 -6.38
C VAL A 72 -1.80 -9.87 -5.31
N LYS A 73 -0.54 -9.64 -5.03
CA LYS A 73 0.16 -10.31 -3.95
C LYS A 73 -0.34 -9.75 -2.61
N TYR A 74 -0.66 -10.63 -1.67
CA TYR A 74 -0.88 -10.25 -0.29
C TYR A 74 0.39 -9.64 0.31
N LEU A 75 0.21 -8.65 1.17
CA LEU A 75 1.31 -8.02 1.91
C LEU A 75 2.10 -9.07 2.67
N ASP A 76 3.42 -9.03 2.53
CA ASP A 76 4.33 -9.88 3.27
C ASP A 76 5.53 -9.08 3.82
N LYS A 77 6.40 -9.78 4.53
CA LYS A 77 7.59 -9.21 5.17
C LYS A 77 8.50 -8.51 4.15
N GLU A 78 8.74 -9.13 2.99
CA GLU A 78 9.62 -8.56 1.96
C GLU A 78 9.05 -7.26 1.39
N ASP A 79 7.72 -7.18 1.24
CA ASP A 79 7.05 -5.96 0.79
C ASP A 79 7.23 -4.81 1.80
N ILE A 80 7.08 -5.11 3.09
CA ILE A 80 7.25 -4.14 4.18
C ILE A 80 8.71 -3.67 4.24
N GLU A 81 9.68 -4.58 4.19
CA GLU A 81 11.11 -4.25 4.18
C GLU A 81 11.49 -3.39 2.96
N SER A 82 10.90 -3.66 1.79
CA SER A 82 11.13 -2.89 0.56
C SER A 82 10.63 -1.44 0.65
N LEU A 83 9.81 -1.12 1.64
CA LEU A 83 9.32 0.23 1.96
C LEU A 83 10.15 0.92 3.06
N GLY A 84 11.34 0.40 3.37
CA GLY A 84 12.27 1.01 4.31
C GLY A 84 12.10 0.60 5.77
N TRP A 85 11.14 -0.27 6.09
CA TRP A 85 10.97 -0.83 7.41
C TRP A 85 12.02 -1.91 7.68
N LYS A 86 12.53 -1.97 8.90
CA LYS A 86 13.50 -2.98 9.35
C LYS A 86 12.85 -3.91 10.34
N VAL A 87 13.04 -5.21 10.15
CA VAL A 87 12.54 -6.22 11.07
C VAL A 87 13.28 -6.15 12.40
N VAL A 88 12.51 -6.15 13.47
CA VAL A 88 12.99 -6.38 14.84
C VAL A 88 12.51 -7.76 15.27
N GLU A 89 13.43 -8.65 15.59
CA GLU A 89 13.07 -10.00 16.04
C GLU A 89 12.41 -9.93 17.43
N ASN A 90 11.10 -10.17 17.48
CA ASN A 90 10.32 -10.34 18.71
C ASN A 90 9.57 -11.66 18.71
N VAL A 91 9.41 -12.22 19.92
CA VAL A 91 8.72 -13.51 20.12
C VAL A 91 7.22 -13.33 19.93
N GLY A 92 6.69 -13.84 18.81
CA GLY A 92 5.25 -14.01 18.58
C GLY A 92 4.59 -13.13 17.52
N ASN A 93 5.03 -11.89 17.29
CA ASN A 93 4.57 -11.02 16.21
C ASN A 93 5.77 -10.50 15.42
N THR A 94 5.59 -10.26 14.12
CA THR A 94 6.66 -9.60 13.37
C THR A 94 6.55 -8.10 13.62
N GLU A 95 7.58 -7.57 14.29
CA GLU A 95 7.73 -6.15 14.56
C GLU A 95 8.69 -5.54 13.54
N PHE A 96 8.37 -4.35 13.08
CA PHE A 96 9.20 -3.58 12.16
C PHE A 96 9.42 -2.19 12.73
N GLU A 97 10.61 -1.64 12.50
CA GLU A 97 10.95 -0.26 12.87
C GLU A 97 11.29 0.57 11.63
N MET A 98 10.92 1.84 11.63
CA MET A 98 11.37 2.83 10.67
C MET A 98 11.98 4.03 11.39
N GLY A 99 13.30 4.15 11.27
CA GLY A 99 14.07 5.13 12.03
C GLY A 99 13.93 4.88 13.54
N LEU A 100 13.92 5.97 14.31
CA LEU A 100 13.73 5.92 15.77
C LEU A 100 12.29 6.24 16.20
N ASN A 101 11.43 6.56 15.25
CA ASN A 101 10.16 7.22 15.53
C ASN A 101 8.93 6.35 15.27
N TYR A 102 9.05 5.25 14.53
CA TYR A 102 7.89 4.45 14.16
C TYR A 102 8.12 2.97 14.43
N ILE A 103 7.08 2.31 14.94
CA ILE A 103 7.00 0.85 15.07
C ILE A 103 5.75 0.39 14.32
N MET A 104 5.87 -0.73 13.63
CA MET A 104 4.76 -1.43 12.99
C MET A 104 4.69 -2.86 13.51
N TRP A 105 3.53 -3.26 13.96
CA TRP A 105 3.22 -4.65 14.24
C TRP A 105 2.39 -5.24 13.11
N PHE A 106 2.82 -6.35 12.57
CA PHE A 106 2.16 -7.04 11.48
C PHE A 106 1.83 -8.47 11.90
N ASN A 107 0.53 -8.76 11.96
CA ASN A 107 0.00 -10.09 12.27
C ASN A 107 -0.54 -10.75 11.00
N LYS A 108 0.24 -11.67 10.43
CA LYS A 108 -0.14 -12.40 9.22
C LYS A 108 -1.29 -13.39 9.45
N THR A 109 -1.42 -13.92 10.67
CA THR A 109 -2.44 -14.93 11.01
C THR A 109 -3.83 -14.35 11.16
N ASP A 110 -3.94 -13.04 11.48
CA ASP A 110 -5.20 -12.32 11.64
C ASP A 110 -5.51 -11.42 10.43
N LYS A 111 -5.54 -12.02 9.23
CA LYS A 111 -5.97 -11.35 7.98
C LYS A 111 -5.17 -10.09 7.63
N ASN A 112 -3.86 -10.12 7.85
CA ASN A 112 -2.99 -8.97 7.61
C ASN A 112 -3.35 -7.74 8.45
N ASP A 113 -3.72 -7.96 9.72
CA ASP A 113 -3.90 -6.87 10.67
C ASP A 113 -2.57 -6.18 10.94
N LEU A 114 -2.60 -4.85 10.87
CA LEU A 114 -1.43 -4.00 10.95
C LEU A 114 -1.69 -2.84 11.90
N THR A 115 -0.76 -2.62 12.82
CA THR A 115 -0.80 -1.48 13.73
C THR A 115 0.47 -0.65 13.56
N ILE A 116 0.33 0.66 13.38
CA ILE A 116 1.45 1.62 13.30
C ILE A 116 1.38 2.54 14.50
N LEU A 117 2.51 2.66 15.19
CA LEU A 117 2.71 3.53 16.33
C LEU A 117 3.80 4.54 16.03
N ARG A 118 3.64 5.76 16.56
CA ARG A 118 4.64 6.82 16.53
C ARG A 118 5.17 7.07 17.94
N ARG A 119 6.49 7.22 18.04
CA ARG A 119 7.14 7.64 19.29
C ARG A 119 6.88 9.13 19.54
N THR A 120 6.41 9.44 20.71
CA THR A 120 6.23 10.81 21.22
C THR A 120 7.03 10.99 22.51
N GLU A 121 7.42 12.21 22.79
CA GLU A 121 8.12 12.55 24.03
C GLU A 121 7.18 13.34 24.94
N LEU A 122 6.96 12.83 26.14
CA LEU A 122 6.31 13.55 27.21
C LEU A 122 7.37 14.17 28.11
N ILE A 123 7.50 15.50 28.07
CA ILE A 123 8.41 16.25 28.93
C ILE A 123 7.66 16.65 30.20
N GLN A 124 8.05 16.06 31.33
CA GLN A 124 7.55 16.53 32.62
C GLN A 124 8.40 17.71 33.09
N PRO A 125 7.78 18.87 33.40
CA PRO A 125 8.49 20.06 33.85
C PRO A 125 9.01 19.86 35.28
N ARG A 126 10.21 19.35 35.41
CA ARG A 126 10.97 19.19 36.66
C ARG A 126 12.36 19.77 36.46
N ASN A 127 13.10 19.87 37.50
CA ASN A 127 14.51 20.32 37.43
C ASN A 127 15.42 19.20 37.99
N PRO A 128 16.14 18.43 37.16
CA PRO A 128 16.10 18.41 35.69
C PRO A 128 14.78 17.85 35.12
N PRO A 129 14.43 18.19 33.86
CA PRO A 129 13.22 17.69 33.21
C PRO A 129 13.32 16.16 33.01
N ILE A 130 12.20 15.46 33.23
CA ILE A 130 12.12 14.02 32.97
C ILE A 130 11.42 13.84 31.63
N ILE A 131 12.10 13.14 30.71
CA ILE A 131 11.58 12.82 29.38
C ILE A 131 11.11 11.35 29.40
N HIS A 132 9.84 11.16 29.13
CA HIS A 132 9.26 9.82 28.94
C HIS A 132 8.95 9.59 27.48
N ASN A 133 9.39 8.46 26.97
CA ASN A 133 8.97 8.00 25.64
C ASN A 133 7.59 7.36 25.75
N GLN A 134 6.67 7.82 24.91
CA GLN A 134 5.35 7.25 24.75
C GLN A 134 5.13 6.81 23.31
N TRP A 135 4.20 5.88 23.12
CA TRP A 135 3.80 5.43 21.80
C TRP A 135 2.36 5.87 21.54
N GLU A 136 2.16 6.60 20.45
CA GLU A 136 0.86 7.05 19.96
C GLU A 136 0.43 6.16 18.80
N GLY A 137 -0.79 5.59 18.88
CA GLY A 137 -1.38 4.83 17.80
C GLY A 137 -1.75 5.75 16.63
N LEU A 138 -1.18 5.48 15.45
CA LEU A 138 -1.51 6.21 14.22
C LEU A 138 -2.52 5.44 13.38
N PHE A 139 -2.45 4.12 13.38
CA PHE A 139 -3.31 3.26 12.58
C PHE A 139 -3.42 1.88 13.24
N SER A 140 -4.60 1.28 13.13
CA SER A 140 -4.84 -0.14 13.38
C SER A 140 -5.91 -0.63 12.42
N GLY A 141 -5.64 -1.70 11.66
CA GLY A 141 -6.57 -2.25 10.69
C GLY A 141 -5.91 -3.17 9.68
N ILE A 142 -6.71 -3.65 8.73
CA ILE A 142 -6.30 -4.60 7.71
C ILE A 142 -5.65 -3.85 6.53
N ILE A 143 -4.45 -4.26 6.14
CA ILE A 143 -3.75 -3.83 4.94
C ILE A 143 -3.45 -5.06 4.08
N LYS A 144 -4.10 -5.18 2.93
CA LYS A 144 -4.03 -6.38 2.10
C LYS A 144 -2.76 -6.48 1.27
N ASN A 145 -2.25 -5.35 0.79
CA ASN A 145 -1.17 -5.33 -0.20
C ASN A 145 -0.22 -4.13 -0.02
N LYS A 146 0.91 -4.19 -0.73
CA LYS A 146 1.95 -3.17 -0.69
C LYS A 146 1.48 -1.77 -1.11
N SER A 147 0.57 -1.68 -2.10
CA SER A 147 0.06 -0.39 -2.59
C SER A 147 -0.80 0.32 -1.54
N GLU A 148 -1.61 -0.44 -0.80
CA GLU A 148 -2.37 0.10 0.34
C GLU A 148 -1.44 0.61 1.45
N LEU A 149 -0.38 -0.15 1.78
CA LEU A 149 0.61 0.28 2.77
C LEU A 149 1.33 1.56 2.35
N LYS A 150 1.77 1.67 1.09
CA LYS A 150 2.35 2.89 0.53
C LYS A 150 1.42 4.09 0.66
N LYS A 151 0.14 3.90 0.32
CA LYS A 151 -0.88 4.95 0.42
C LYS A 151 -1.09 5.40 1.86
N LEU A 152 -1.18 4.45 2.79
CA LEU A 152 -1.30 4.73 4.22
C LEU A 152 -0.08 5.49 4.75
N MET A 153 1.14 5.04 4.44
CA MET A 153 2.37 5.73 4.85
C MET A 153 2.38 7.19 4.38
N LYS A 154 1.99 7.44 3.12
CA LYS A 154 1.87 8.80 2.59
C LYS A 154 0.84 9.63 3.35
N GLN A 155 -0.31 9.06 3.70
CA GLN A 155 -1.35 9.74 4.50
C GLN A 155 -0.86 10.09 5.90
N LEU A 156 -0.08 9.21 6.52
CA LEU A 156 0.51 9.40 7.85
C LEU A 156 1.81 10.22 7.82
N GLN A 157 2.24 10.69 6.64
CA GLN A 157 3.49 11.45 6.43
C GLN A 157 4.74 10.69 6.93
N ILE A 158 4.72 9.37 6.78
CA ILE A 158 5.86 8.50 7.06
C ILE A 158 6.71 8.44 5.78
N GLU A 159 7.87 9.07 5.83
CA GLU A 159 8.84 9.11 4.73
C GLU A 159 9.89 8.00 4.88
N CYS A 160 10.27 7.38 3.75
CA CYS A 160 11.35 6.39 3.67
C CYS A 160 12.72 7.07 3.56
#